data_19280794c87c408554e2d8a92c8abc9d
#
_entry.id   19280794c87c408554e2d8a92c8abc9d
#
_cell.length_a   1.000
_cell.length_b   1.000
_cell.length_c   1.000
_cell.angle_alpha   90.00
_cell.angle_beta   90.00
_cell.angle_gamma   90.00
#
_symmetry.space_group_name_H-M   'P 1'
#
loop_
_entity.id
_entity.type
_entity.pdbx_description
1 polymer ?
#
loop_
_entity_poly.entity_id
_entity_poly.type
_entity_poly.pdbx_seq_one_letter_code
_entity_poly.pdbx_strand_id
1 'polypeptide(L)'
;RSLVLYYPVTEARADGSVSWRTFATGCGMDAAFMDVCLVAYLNGHDPRDLLVSPAFATDEQLRRLPPVHILGADRDVLRDQGLRFARRLDALGCPVRAEALPGSTHLFVTVKGQPAAFARAVDFATEAMK
;
A
#
# COMPACT_ATOMS: atom_id res chain seq x y z
N ARG A 1 17.68 9.74 3.29
CA ARG A 1 16.45 9.23 3.98
C ARG A 1 15.43 8.82 2.93
N SER A 2 14.74 7.70 3.12
CA SER A 2 13.69 7.19 2.23
C SER A 2 12.49 6.73 3.04
N LEU A 3 11.35 6.55 2.39
CA LEU A 3 10.13 6.00 2.94
C LEU A 3 9.90 4.62 2.31
N VAL A 4 9.81 3.57 3.13
CA VAL A 4 9.51 2.20 2.69
C VAL A 4 8.12 1.82 3.19
N LEU A 5 7.24 1.43 2.28
CA LEU A 5 5.85 1.08 2.55
C LEU A 5 5.59 -0.35 2.08
N TYR A 6 5.14 -1.20 2.98
CA TYR A 6 4.69 -2.55 2.67
C TYR A 6 3.17 -2.58 2.62
N TYR A 7 2.62 -3.05 1.50
CA TYR A 7 1.17 -3.19 1.27
C TYR A 7 0.33 -2.05 1.88
N PRO A 8 0.63 -0.77 1.56
CA PRO A 8 0.08 0.36 2.28
C PRO A 8 -1.41 0.58 1.99
N VAL A 9 -2.15 1.02 3.02
CA VAL A 9 -3.43 1.71 2.85
C VAL A 9 -3.11 3.15 2.46
N THR A 10 -3.41 3.54 1.24
CA THR A 10 -3.22 4.92 0.76
C THR A 10 -4.52 5.71 0.69
N GLU A 11 -5.65 5.01 0.69
CA GLU A 11 -7.00 5.55 0.81
C GLU A 11 -7.77 4.72 1.85
N ALA A 12 -8.22 5.35 2.93
CA ALA A 12 -8.96 4.67 4.01
C ALA A 12 -10.43 4.44 3.65
N ARG A 13 -10.66 3.74 2.54
CA ARG A 13 -12.00 3.38 2.04
C ARG A 13 -11.93 2.19 1.08
N ALA A 14 -13.06 1.52 0.88
CA ALA A 14 -13.29 0.66 -0.28
C ALA A 14 -13.15 1.50 -1.55
N ASP A 15 -12.12 1.25 -2.35
CA ASP A 15 -11.79 2.11 -3.50
C ASP A 15 -12.42 1.60 -4.81
N GLY A 16 -13.10 0.43 -4.77
CA GLY A 16 -13.76 -0.18 -5.92
C GLY A 16 -12.81 -0.60 -7.05
N SER A 17 -11.50 -0.66 -6.79
CA SER A 17 -10.49 -1.09 -7.76
C SER A 17 -10.68 -2.55 -8.21
N VAL A 18 -9.95 -2.94 -9.25
CA VAL A 18 -9.96 -4.34 -9.73
C VAL A 18 -9.46 -5.27 -8.63
N SER A 19 -8.35 -4.92 -7.96
CA SER A 19 -7.83 -5.74 -6.87
C SER A 19 -8.81 -5.85 -5.71
N TRP A 20 -9.48 -4.75 -5.33
CA TRP A 20 -10.50 -4.78 -4.28
C TRP A 20 -11.61 -5.80 -4.55
N ARG A 21 -12.06 -5.90 -5.80
CA ARG A 21 -13.10 -6.86 -6.19
C ARG A 21 -12.57 -8.28 -6.39
N THR A 22 -11.42 -8.40 -7.06
CA THR A 22 -10.86 -9.71 -7.44
C THR A 22 -10.36 -10.50 -6.24
N PHE A 23 -9.75 -9.82 -5.27
CA PHE A 23 -9.16 -10.45 -4.08
C PHE A 23 -9.98 -10.22 -2.81
N ALA A 24 -11.28 -9.94 -2.98
CA ALA A 24 -12.19 -9.64 -1.88
C ALA A 24 -12.27 -10.73 -0.80
N THR A 25 -11.96 -11.98 -1.16
CA THR A 25 -11.98 -13.12 -0.24
C THR A 25 -10.86 -14.11 -0.51
N GLY A 26 -10.38 -14.80 0.53
CA GLY A 26 -9.46 -15.95 0.40
C GLY A 26 -8.01 -15.58 0.08
N CYS A 27 -7.63 -14.31 0.18
CA CYS A 27 -6.28 -13.84 -0.13
C CYS A 27 -5.55 -13.22 1.09
N GLY A 28 -5.92 -13.65 2.30
CA GLY A 28 -5.26 -13.24 3.54
C GLY A 28 -5.83 -11.97 4.18
N MET A 29 -6.27 -11.00 3.37
CA MET A 29 -6.97 -9.81 3.81
C MET A 29 -8.28 -9.70 3.03
N ASP A 30 -9.38 -10.12 3.63
CA ASP A 30 -10.70 -10.02 3.00
C ASP A 30 -11.22 -8.58 3.02
N ALA A 31 -11.91 -8.17 1.95
CA ALA A 31 -12.46 -6.82 1.83
C ALA A 31 -13.41 -6.46 2.99
N ALA A 32 -14.27 -7.41 3.40
CA ALA A 32 -15.18 -7.20 4.52
C ALA A 32 -14.42 -6.97 5.85
N PHE A 33 -13.31 -7.68 6.07
CA PHE A 33 -12.47 -7.45 7.25
C PHE A 33 -11.76 -6.10 7.17
N MET A 34 -11.29 -5.72 5.98
CA MET A 34 -10.69 -4.40 5.77
C MET A 34 -11.70 -3.28 6.05
N ASP A 35 -12.96 -3.41 5.64
CA ASP A 35 -14.02 -2.44 5.94
C ASP A 35 -14.22 -2.28 7.46
N VAL A 36 -14.23 -3.37 8.22
CA VAL A 36 -14.31 -3.31 9.69
C VAL A 36 -13.10 -2.58 10.28
N CYS A 37 -11.89 -2.89 9.80
CA CYS A 37 -10.68 -2.21 10.25
C CYS A 37 -10.72 -0.71 9.94
N LEU A 38 -11.18 -0.31 8.76
CA LEU A 38 -11.31 1.08 8.36
C LEU A 38 -12.33 1.84 9.23
N VAL A 39 -13.49 1.25 9.50
CA VAL A 39 -14.51 1.85 10.40
C VAL A 39 -13.93 2.06 11.79
N ALA A 40 -13.26 1.04 12.35
CA ALA A 40 -12.65 1.13 13.67
C ALA A 40 -11.51 2.16 13.72
N TYR A 41 -10.66 2.21 12.70
CA TYR A 41 -9.55 3.15 12.62
C TYR A 41 -10.01 4.59 12.46
N LEU A 42 -10.98 4.83 11.61
CA LEU A 42 -11.54 6.16 11.36
C LEU A 42 -12.30 6.70 12.55
N ASN A 43 -13.01 5.85 13.29
CA ASN A 43 -13.79 6.25 14.46
C ASN A 43 -14.61 7.54 14.24
N GLY A 44 -15.25 7.66 13.07
CA GLY A 44 -16.05 8.82 12.67
C GLY A 44 -15.27 9.99 12.05
N HIS A 45 -13.94 9.90 11.92
CA HIS A 45 -13.13 10.89 11.21
C HIS A 45 -13.31 10.80 9.68
N ASP A 46 -13.04 11.91 8.99
CA ASP A 46 -13.14 11.98 7.53
C ASP A 46 -12.11 11.03 6.88
N PRO A 47 -12.53 10.04 6.09
CA PRO A 47 -11.62 9.14 5.38
C PRO A 47 -10.75 9.85 4.34
N ARG A 48 -11.03 11.11 4.02
CA ARG A 48 -10.25 11.93 3.08
C ARG A 48 -9.20 12.80 3.77
N ASP A 49 -9.13 12.77 5.09
CA ASP A 49 -8.04 13.46 5.80
C ASP A 49 -6.69 12.89 5.33
N LEU A 50 -5.76 13.80 4.99
CA LEU A 50 -4.46 13.42 4.42
C LEU A 50 -3.59 12.60 5.39
N LEU A 51 -3.79 12.74 6.71
CA LEU A 51 -3.08 11.94 7.72
C LEU A 51 -3.58 10.50 7.78
N VAL A 52 -4.78 10.26 7.27
CA VAL A 52 -5.40 8.93 7.18
C VAL A 52 -5.27 8.35 5.79
N SER A 53 -5.42 9.20 4.78
CA SER A 53 -5.41 8.82 3.36
C SER A 53 -4.44 9.70 2.57
N PRO A 54 -3.15 9.37 2.55
CA PRO A 54 -2.13 10.17 1.88
C PRO A 54 -2.37 10.35 0.38
N ALA A 55 -3.19 9.52 -0.24
CA ALA A 55 -3.60 9.69 -1.63
C ALA A 55 -4.43 10.97 -1.87
N PHE A 56 -4.99 11.60 -0.84
CA PHE A 56 -5.70 12.88 -0.96
C PHE A 56 -4.83 14.10 -0.68
N ALA A 57 -3.54 13.92 -0.36
CA ALA A 57 -2.61 15.03 -0.21
C ALA A 57 -2.51 15.85 -1.51
N THR A 58 -2.22 17.15 -1.38
CA THR A 58 -1.99 18.00 -2.55
C THR A 58 -0.69 17.63 -3.28
N ASP A 59 -0.57 17.98 -4.53
CA ASP A 59 0.65 17.73 -5.31
C ASP A 59 1.88 18.41 -4.70
N GLU A 60 1.71 19.58 -4.12
CA GLU A 60 2.78 20.29 -3.41
C GLU A 60 3.26 19.50 -2.17
N GLN A 61 2.31 18.92 -1.40
CA GLN A 61 2.65 18.10 -0.23
C GLN A 61 3.36 16.81 -0.66
N LEU A 62 2.90 16.17 -1.73
CA LEU A 62 3.52 14.95 -2.25
C LEU A 62 4.94 15.19 -2.76
N ARG A 63 5.21 16.33 -3.41
CA ARG A 63 6.58 16.68 -3.86
C ARG A 63 7.58 16.91 -2.73
N ARG A 64 7.13 17.04 -1.48
CA ARG A 64 7.99 17.16 -0.30
C ARG A 64 8.37 15.82 0.32
N LEU A 65 7.81 14.72 -0.19
CA LEU A 65 8.16 13.38 0.30
C LEU A 65 9.61 13.03 -0.07
N PRO A 66 10.31 12.31 0.80
CA PRO A 66 11.58 11.70 0.42
C PRO A 66 11.35 10.63 -0.66
N PRO A 67 12.40 10.03 -1.24
CA PRO A 67 12.24 8.86 -2.10
C PRO A 67 11.32 7.83 -1.48
N VAL A 68 10.31 7.36 -2.23
CA VAL A 68 9.27 6.45 -1.77
C VAL A 68 9.43 5.08 -2.41
N HIS A 69 9.45 4.04 -1.60
CA HIS A 69 9.55 2.66 -2.04
C HIS A 69 8.31 1.89 -1.59
N ILE A 70 7.52 1.36 -2.52
CA ILE A 70 6.27 0.65 -2.23
C ILE A 70 6.41 -0.81 -2.66
N LEU A 71 6.23 -1.72 -1.72
CA LEU A 71 6.19 -3.14 -1.98
C LEU A 71 4.81 -3.70 -1.61
N GLY A 72 4.00 -4.00 -2.62
CA GLY A 72 2.68 -4.58 -2.48
C GLY A 72 2.69 -6.10 -2.61
N ALA A 73 1.57 -6.73 -2.25
CA ALA A 73 1.29 -8.10 -2.58
C ALA A 73 0.47 -8.17 -3.89
N ASP A 74 0.71 -9.23 -4.68
CA ASP A 74 -0.01 -9.43 -5.94
C ASP A 74 -1.49 -9.75 -5.72
N ARG A 75 -1.78 -10.61 -4.72
CA ARG A 75 -3.14 -11.03 -4.34
C ARG A 75 -3.60 -10.28 -3.09
N ASP A 76 -3.87 -8.98 -3.26
CA ASP A 76 -4.21 -8.09 -2.14
C ASP A 76 -5.27 -7.07 -2.59
N VAL A 77 -6.28 -6.86 -1.78
CA VAL A 77 -7.31 -5.82 -2.00
C VAL A 77 -6.69 -4.43 -2.14
N LEU A 78 -5.55 -4.17 -1.47
CA LEU A 78 -4.86 -2.88 -1.44
C LEU A 78 -3.86 -2.68 -2.60
N ARG A 79 -3.61 -3.71 -3.42
CA ARG A 79 -2.60 -3.66 -4.49
C ARG A 79 -2.76 -2.44 -5.40
N ASP A 80 -3.95 -2.26 -5.94
CA ASP A 80 -4.19 -1.25 -6.96
C ASP A 80 -4.15 0.16 -6.41
N GLN A 81 -4.58 0.40 -5.16
CA GLN A 81 -4.46 1.71 -4.55
C GLN A 81 -2.99 2.09 -4.27
N GLY A 82 -2.17 1.15 -3.82
CA GLY A 82 -0.73 1.36 -3.65
C GLY A 82 -0.02 1.68 -4.96
N LEU A 83 -0.31 0.93 -6.02
CA LEU A 83 0.25 1.17 -7.36
C LEU A 83 -0.27 2.48 -7.98
N ARG A 84 -1.52 2.86 -7.74
CA ARG A 84 -2.08 4.14 -8.19
C ARG A 84 -1.39 5.31 -7.50
N PHE A 85 -1.14 5.20 -6.21
CA PHE A 85 -0.40 6.21 -5.45
C PHE A 85 1.03 6.36 -5.98
N ALA A 86 1.72 5.25 -6.25
CA ALA A 86 3.05 5.28 -6.86
C ALA A 86 3.05 5.98 -8.23
N ARG A 87 2.10 5.64 -9.12
CA ARG A 87 1.98 6.31 -10.42
C ARG A 87 1.74 7.82 -10.30
N ARG A 88 0.99 8.25 -9.29
CA ARG A 88 0.79 9.69 -9.04
C ARG A 88 2.09 10.36 -8.60
N LEU A 89 2.87 9.74 -7.72
CA LEU A 89 4.18 10.24 -7.31
C LEU A 89 5.13 10.36 -8.50
N ASP A 90 5.19 9.35 -9.35
CA ASP A 90 6.01 9.34 -10.56
C ASP A 90 5.62 10.47 -11.53
N ALA A 91 4.33 10.65 -11.77
CA ALA A 91 3.81 11.73 -12.62
C ALA A 91 4.13 13.14 -12.07
N LEU A 92 4.35 13.26 -10.76
CA LEU A 92 4.78 14.50 -10.09
C LEU A 92 6.30 14.69 -10.09
N GLY A 93 7.06 13.74 -10.65
CA GLY A 93 8.52 13.77 -10.66
C GLY A 93 9.15 13.40 -9.31
N CYS A 94 8.38 12.79 -8.39
CA CYS A 94 8.92 12.32 -7.12
C CYS A 94 9.70 11.02 -7.32
N PRO A 95 10.87 10.86 -6.70
CA PRO A 95 11.59 9.58 -6.75
C PRO A 95 10.74 8.47 -6.11
N VAL A 96 10.26 7.53 -6.92
CA VAL A 96 9.42 6.43 -6.46
C VAL A 96 9.82 5.12 -7.12
N ARG A 97 9.77 4.03 -6.34
CA ARG A 97 9.84 2.67 -6.83
C ARG A 97 8.68 1.88 -6.27
N ALA A 98 7.97 1.15 -7.11
CA ALA A 98 6.86 0.31 -6.66
C ALA A 98 6.90 -1.04 -7.38
N GLU A 99 6.65 -2.12 -6.63
CA GLU A 99 6.43 -3.45 -7.19
C GLU A 99 5.36 -4.20 -6.40
N ALA A 100 4.67 -5.12 -7.05
CA ALA A 100 3.79 -6.10 -6.43
C ALA A 100 4.43 -7.49 -6.56
N LEU A 101 4.61 -8.18 -5.44
CA LEU A 101 5.30 -9.47 -5.41
C LEU A 101 4.41 -10.58 -5.99
N PRO A 102 4.81 -11.24 -7.10
CA PRO A 102 4.01 -12.27 -7.73
C PRO A 102 3.63 -13.39 -6.75
N GLY A 103 2.34 -13.77 -6.75
CA GLY A 103 1.81 -14.87 -5.94
C GLY A 103 1.72 -14.62 -4.44
N SER A 104 2.19 -13.48 -3.94
CA SER A 104 2.11 -13.13 -2.52
C SER A 104 0.72 -12.63 -2.12
N THR A 105 0.42 -12.74 -0.84
CA THR A 105 -0.79 -12.20 -0.21
C THR A 105 -0.43 -11.14 0.83
N HIS A 106 -1.41 -10.39 1.29
CA HIS A 106 -1.23 -9.41 2.36
C HIS A 106 -0.48 -10.01 3.57
N LEU A 107 0.17 -9.16 4.36
CA LEU A 107 0.91 -9.52 5.58
C LEU A 107 2.16 -10.42 5.35
N PHE A 108 2.73 -10.50 4.15
CA PHE A 108 3.90 -11.33 3.87
C PHE A 108 5.14 -11.00 4.73
N VAL A 109 5.20 -9.83 5.37
CA VAL A 109 6.27 -9.46 6.32
C VAL A 109 5.99 -9.96 7.74
N THR A 110 4.73 -10.11 8.12
CA THR A 110 4.32 -10.35 9.52
C THR A 110 3.77 -11.75 9.77
N VAL A 111 3.26 -12.42 8.73
CA VAL A 111 2.66 -13.75 8.84
C VAL A 111 3.58 -14.80 8.20
N LYS A 112 3.79 -15.91 8.90
CA LYS A 112 4.56 -17.04 8.39
C LYS A 112 3.88 -17.67 7.16
N GLY A 113 4.68 -18.31 6.30
CA GLY A 113 4.18 -19.07 5.13
C GLY A 113 4.54 -18.45 3.77
N GLN A 114 5.16 -17.26 3.75
CA GLN A 114 5.60 -16.60 2.53
C GLN A 114 7.11 -16.25 2.56
N PRO A 115 8.02 -17.24 2.72
CA PRO A 115 9.43 -16.98 2.98
C PRO A 115 10.13 -16.22 1.84
N ALA A 116 9.77 -16.48 0.59
CA ALA A 116 10.34 -15.78 -0.56
C ALA A 116 9.91 -14.31 -0.59
N ALA A 117 8.64 -14.02 -0.29
CA ALA A 117 8.14 -12.66 -0.22
C ALA A 117 8.77 -11.90 0.96
N PHE A 118 8.95 -12.55 2.10
CA PHE A 118 9.65 -11.97 3.25
C PHE A 118 11.12 -11.64 2.91
N ALA A 119 11.86 -12.57 2.33
CA ALA A 119 13.25 -12.33 1.90
C ALA A 119 13.33 -11.12 0.94
N ARG A 120 12.45 -11.08 -0.06
CA ARG A 120 12.39 -9.95 -0.99
C ARG A 120 12.07 -8.62 -0.29
N ALA A 121 11.22 -8.63 0.74
CA ALA A 121 10.91 -7.43 1.52
C ALA A 121 12.14 -6.89 2.27
N VAL A 122 12.96 -7.77 2.83
CA VAL A 122 14.23 -7.39 3.49
C VAL A 122 15.20 -6.78 2.47
N ASP A 123 15.37 -7.43 1.30
CA ASP A 123 16.24 -6.91 0.24
C ASP A 123 15.75 -5.54 -0.26
N PHE A 124 14.44 -5.40 -0.46
CA PHE A 124 13.82 -4.16 -0.92
C PHE A 124 14.08 -2.99 0.04
N ALA A 125 13.92 -3.23 1.36
CA ALA A 125 14.24 -2.20 2.36
C ALA A 125 15.74 -1.89 2.40
N THR A 126 16.60 -2.89 2.27
CA THR A 126 18.07 -2.72 2.24
C THR A 126 18.49 -1.90 1.02
N GLU A 127 17.91 -2.15 -0.13
CA GLU A 127 18.14 -1.39 -1.37
C GLU A 127 17.70 0.09 -1.20
N ALA A 128 16.57 0.33 -0.53
CA ALA A 128 16.03 1.66 -0.28
C ALA A 128 16.88 2.51 0.70
N MET A 129 17.75 1.88 1.48
CA MET A 129 18.63 2.56 2.45
C MET A 129 20.00 2.94 1.88
N LYS A 130 20.34 2.48 0.69
CA LYS A 130 21.59 2.81 -0.02
C LYS A 130 21.48 4.13 -0.74
#